data_cba97b5a1f4e3f45bcd67a0ddd4ec54c
#
_entry.id   cba97b5a1f4e3f45bcd67a0ddd4ec54c
#
_cell.length_a   1.000
_cell.length_b   1.000
_cell.length_c   1.000
_cell.angle_alpha   90.00
_cell.angle_beta   90.00
_cell.angle_gamma   90.00
#
_symmetry.space_group_name_H-M   'P 1'
#
loop_
_entity.id
_entity.type
_entity.pdbx_description
1 polymer ?
#
loop_
_entity_poly.entity_id
_entity_poly.type
_entity_poly.pdbx_seq_one_letter_code
_entity_poly.pdbx_strand_id
1 'polypeptide(L)'
;MTEAPLAYADRVRASRGYLTVSQLIADDLNVFLDPFSTLLSAHARIGTGNVFGPNVRVDADSDALRIGDDNRFFEGTRIEATSGGRVSIGADNEFGPHAVALLANRPDAVIAIGSRVRLIGRIDLAGASTLGDGSQILGDITAVNVALVGGGSHRDPDPDQRGAVLKGRGRASGLTLARGHVINGDGHFATAAVEAQSVYHPRPAG
;
A
#
# COMPACT_ATOMS: atom_id res chain seq x y z
N MET A 1 6.24 22.52 37.39
CA MET A 1 6.21 23.03 36.00
C MET A 1 5.47 22.02 35.16
N THR A 2 4.41 22.43 34.46
CA THR A 2 3.65 21.57 33.55
C THR A 2 4.48 21.41 32.27
N GLU A 3 4.70 20.16 31.84
CA GLU A 3 5.38 19.84 30.56
C GLU A 3 4.61 20.49 29.39
N ALA A 4 5.32 21.04 28.41
CA ALA A 4 4.70 21.60 27.22
C ALA A 4 3.94 20.48 26.42
N PRO A 5 2.75 20.73 25.86
CA PRO A 5 1.95 19.69 25.20
C PRO A 5 2.69 18.92 24.10
N LEU A 6 3.53 19.58 23.32
CA LEU A 6 4.33 18.93 22.27
C LEU A 6 5.37 17.99 22.88
N ALA A 7 6.08 18.40 23.94
CA ALA A 7 7.06 17.55 24.61
C ALA A 7 6.40 16.30 25.23
N TYR A 8 5.20 16.44 25.76
CA TYR A 8 4.41 15.32 26.23
C TYR A 8 4.07 14.33 25.08
N ALA A 9 3.58 14.84 23.94
CA ALA A 9 3.24 14.01 22.78
C ALA A 9 4.48 13.27 22.26
N ASP A 10 5.61 13.94 22.14
CA ASP A 10 6.89 13.38 21.70
C ASP A 10 7.36 12.27 22.62
N ARG A 11 7.34 12.49 23.93
CA ARG A 11 7.73 11.49 24.93
C ARG A 11 6.84 10.24 24.86
N VAL A 12 5.51 10.41 24.71
CA VAL A 12 4.56 9.30 24.60
C VAL A 12 4.80 8.49 23.32
N ARG A 13 5.05 9.16 22.20
CA ARG A 13 5.36 8.47 20.92
C ARG A 13 6.66 7.70 20.99
N ALA A 14 7.73 8.35 21.43
CA ALA A 14 9.05 7.71 21.57
C ALA A 14 9.00 6.47 22.48
N SER A 15 8.26 6.54 23.60
CA SER A 15 8.10 5.39 24.51
C SER A 15 7.34 4.21 23.90
N ARG A 16 6.65 4.43 22.77
CA ARG A 16 5.93 3.39 22.02
C ARG A 16 6.63 3.00 20.71
N GLY A 17 7.85 3.48 20.49
CA GLY A 17 8.64 3.16 19.29
C GLY A 17 8.23 3.90 18.02
N TYR A 18 7.49 5.03 18.15
CA TYR A 18 7.15 5.88 17.01
C TYR A 18 8.08 7.08 16.92
N LEU A 19 8.23 7.59 15.70
CA LEU A 19 8.79 8.91 15.47
C LEU A 19 7.96 9.96 16.20
N THR A 20 8.65 10.96 16.78
CA THR A 20 8.00 12.06 17.48
C THR A 20 7.34 13.06 16.51
N VAL A 21 6.41 13.87 16.99
CA VAL A 21 5.83 14.94 16.17
C VAL A 21 6.94 15.91 15.74
N SER A 22 7.86 16.25 16.63
CA SER A 22 9.00 17.13 16.32
C SER A 22 9.89 16.54 15.23
N GLN A 23 10.13 15.21 15.21
CA GLN A 23 10.88 14.56 14.13
C GLN A 23 10.15 14.61 12.80
N LEU A 24 8.82 14.38 12.78
CA LEU A 24 8.02 14.46 11.56
C LEU A 24 7.95 15.89 10.99
N ILE A 25 7.89 16.91 11.86
CA ILE A 25 7.90 18.33 11.44
C ILE A 25 9.28 18.74 10.89
N ALA A 26 10.35 18.17 11.41
CA ALA A 26 11.72 18.48 11.01
C ALA A 26 12.21 17.65 9.82
N ASP A 27 11.44 16.68 9.35
CA ASP A 27 11.77 15.88 8.17
C ASP A 27 11.60 16.75 6.91
N ASP A 28 12.69 16.97 6.18
CA ASP A 28 12.74 17.72 4.93
C ASP A 28 12.72 16.82 3.67
N LEU A 29 12.69 15.50 3.86
CA LEU A 29 12.71 14.51 2.78
C LEU A 29 11.30 14.02 2.41
N ASN A 30 10.34 14.12 3.34
CA ASN A 30 8.98 13.62 3.16
C ASN A 30 7.95 14.67 3.60
N VAL A 31 6.71 14.54 3.15
CA VAL A 31 5.62 15.46 3.46
C VAL A 31 4.61 14.79 4.37
N PHE A 32 4.35 15.36 5.53
CA PHE A 32 3.32 14.92 6.48
C PHE A 32 2.21 15.97 6.53
N LEU A 33 1.03 15.64 5.94
CA LEU A 33 -0.10 16.59 5.90
C LEU A 33 -0.68 16.86 7.29
N ASP A 34 -0.58 15.90 8.20
CA ASP A 34 -0.89 16.06 9.61
C ASP A 34 0.09 15.24 10.48
N PRO A 35 1.19 15.85 10.93
CA PRO A 35 2.18 15.16 11.76
C PRO A 35 1.65 14.78 13.15
N PHE A 36 0.52 15.38 13.60
CA PHE A 36 -0.06 15.04 14.90
C PHE A 36 -0.88 13.75 14.88
N SER A 37 -1.50 13.40 13.77
CA SER A 37 -2.26 12.14 13.63
C SER A 37 -1.47 11.01 12.96
N THR A 38 -0.40 11.32 12.24
CA THR A 38 0.46 10.33 11.56
C THR A 38 1.36 9.62 12.58
N LEU A 39 1.36 8.28 12.55
CA LEU A 39 2.20 7.44 13.40
C LEU A 39 3.12 6.57 12.55
N LEU A 40 4.42 6.83 12.58
CA LEU A 40 5.43 6.02 11.87
C LEU A 40 6.35 5.35 12.88
N SER A 41 6.47 4.03 12.79
CA SER A 41 7.45 3.28 13.60
C SER A 41 8.86 3.75 13.32
N ALA A 42 9.64 3.95 14.38
CA ALA A 42 11.08 4.27 14.28
C ALA A 42 11.92 3.11 13.69
N HIS A 43 11.36 1.91 13.57
CA HIS A 43 12.00 0.76 12.94
C HIS A 43 11.77 0.69 11.42
N ALA A 44 10.81 1.46 10.89
CA ALA A 44 10.54 1.49 9.46
C ALA A 44 11.67 2.20 8.70
N ARG A 45 12.08 1.63 7.57
CA ARG A 45 13.00 2.28 6.64
C ARG A 45 12.18 2.95 5.56
N ILE A 46 12.23 4.27 5.49
CA ILE A 46 11.42 5.10 4.59
C ILE A 46 12.36 5.90 3.70
N GLY A 47 12.12 5.86 2.40
CA GLY A 47 12.82 6.64 1.39
C GLY A 47 12.40 8.11 1.40
N THR A 48 12.51 8.76 0.26
CA THR A 48 12.30 10.20 0.10
C THR A 48 11.11 10.51 -0.80
N GLY A 49 10.61 11.76 -0.75
CA GLY A 49 9.52 12.20 -1.61
C GLY A 49 8.14 11.63 -1.26
N ASN A 50 8.02 10.87 -0.17
CA ASN A 50 6.75 10.29 0.21
C ASN A 50 5.80 11.33 0.81
N VAL A 51 4.51 11.18 0.53
CA VAL A 51 3.44 12.04 1.09
C VAL A 51 2.54 11.19 2.00
N PHE A 52 2.44 11.57 3.26
CA PHE A 52 1.62 10.90 4.26
C PHE A 52 0.41 11.78 4.62
N GLY A 53 -0.80 11.27 4.34
CA GLY A 53 -2.06 11.88 4.72
C GLY A 53 -2.34 11.79 6.23
N PRO A 54 -3.42 12.44 6.70
CA PRO A 54 -3.85 12.33 8.09
C PRO A 54 -4.16 10.88 8.50
N ASN A 55 -3.90 10.56 9.77
CA ASN A 55 -4.18 9.23 10.35
C ASN A 55 -3.47 8.06 9.63
N VAL A 56 -2.44 8.32 8.86
CA VAL A 56 -1.58 7.23 8.34
C VAL A 56 -0.84 6.59 9.51
N ARG A 57 -0.87 5.25 9.54
CA ARG A 57 -0.21 4.47 10.58
C ARG A 57 0.68 3.39 10.00
N VAL A 58 1.95 3.39 10.41
CA VAL A 58 2.96 2.42 10.02
C VAL A 58 3.53 1.77 11.28
N ASP A 59 3.23 0.50 11.47
CA ASP A 59 3.69 -0.31 12.60
C ASP A 59 4.76 -1.31 12.13
N ALA A 60 5.92 -1.28 12.77
CA ALA A 60 6.98 -2.27 12.57
C ALA A 60 7.67 -2.55 13.91
N ASP A 61 7.91 -3.81 14.22
CA ASP A 61 8.65 -4.23 15.40
C ASP A 61 10.14 -4.48 15.14
N SER A 62 10.57 -4.41 13.89
CA SER A 62 11.95 -4.58 13.43
C SER A 62 12.18 -3.85 12.10
N ASP A 63 13.34 -4.04 11.47
CA ASP A 63 13.67 -3.51 10.15
C ASP A 63 13.00 -4.28 8.97
N ALA A 64 11.94 -5.01 9.25
CA ALA A 64 11.19 -5.82 8.29
C ALA A 64 10.25 -4.99 7.38
N LEU A 65 10.15 -3.67 7.61
CA LEU A 65 9.35 -2.77 6.81
C LEU A 65 10.22 -1.79 6.06
N ARG A 66 10.05 -1.78 4.72
CA ARG A 66 10.76 -0.86 3.82
C ARG A 66 9.78 -0.19 2.89
N ILE A 67 9.86 1.13 2.78
CA ILE A 67 9.11 1.98 1.87
C ILE A 67 10.12 2.71 1.00
N GLY A 68 9.98 2.62 -0.32
CA GLY A 68 10.80 3.35 -1.29
C GLY A 68 10.41 4.82 -1.40
N ASP A 69 10.63 5.39 -2.59
CA ASP A 69 10.50 6.83 -2.82
C ASP A 69 9.16 7.19 -3.48
N ASP A 70 8.77 8.46 -3.37
CA ASP A 70 7.67 9.08 -4.13
C ASP A 70 6.30 8.40 -3.96
N ASN A 71 6.07 7.70 -2.86
CA ASN A 71 4.78 7.07 -2.58
C ASN A 71 3.78 8.05 -1.97
N ARG A 72 2.51 7.86 -2.27
CA ARG A 72 1.41 8.63 -1.70
C ARG A 72 0.51 7.74 -0.86
N PHE A 73 0.49 8.00 0.43
CA PHE A 73 -0.37 7.34 1.41
C PHE A 73 -1.51 8.30 1.79
N PHE A 74 -2.73 7.97 1.35
CA PHE A 74 -3.90 8.78 1.69
C PHE A 74 -4.34 8.54 3.13
N GLU A 75 -5.30 9.34 3.58
CA GLU A 75 -5.83 9.31 4.94
C GLU A 75 -6.25 7.90 5.38
N GLY A 76 -5.90 7.54 6.62
CA GLY A 76 -6.27 6.27 7.23
C GLY A 76 -5.54 5.04 6.67
N THR A 77 -4.55 5.21 5.80
CA THR A 77 -3.71 4.09 5.35
C THR A 77 -2.99 3.45 6.53
N ARG A 78 -3.09 2.13 6.65
CA ARG A 78 -2.43 1.33 7.68
C ARG A 78 -1.47 0.31 7.08
N ILE A 79 -0.23 0.30 7.57
CA ILE A 79 0.79 -0.68 7.20
C ILE A 79 1.30 -1.35 8.45
N GLU A 80 1.30 -2.67 8.48
CA GLU A 80 1.72 -3.46 9.63
C GLU A 80 2.72 -4.53 9.19
N ALA A 81 3.94 -4.48 9.76
CA ALA A 81 4.98 -5.49 9.63
C ALA A 81 5.45 -5.89 11.03
N THR A 82 4.66 -6.75 11.67
CA THR A 82 4.83 -7.13 13.09
C THR A 82 4.83 -8.64 13.24
N SER A 83 5.25 -9.12 14.41
CA SER A 83 5.23 -10.56 14.74
C SER A 83 5.94 -11.43 13.69
N GLY A 84 7.04 -10.94 13.12
CA GLY A 84 7.85 -11.63 12.10
C GLY A 84 7.34 -11.47 10.66
N GLY A 85 6.24 -10.76 10.44
CA GLY A 85 5.77 -10.39 9.11
C GLY A 85 6.68 -9.36 8.43
N ARG A 86 6.65 -9.29 7.11
CA ARG A 86 7.49 -8.37 6.32
C ARG A 86 6.70 -7.62 5.27
N VAL A 87 7.03 -6.33 5.09
CA VAL A 87 6.46 -5.49 4.04
C VAL A 87 7.59 -4.78 3.29
N SER A 88 7.56 -4.86 1.97
CA SER A 88 8.40 -4.06 1.08
C SER A 88 7.54 -3.32 0.06
N ILE A 89 7.78 -2.03 -0.09
CA ILE A 89 7.06 -1.16 -1.01
C ILE A 89 8.10 -0.46 -1.88
N GLY A 90 7.94 -0.53 -3.20
CA GLY A 90 8.75 0.17 -4.17
C GLY A 90 8.44 1.67 -4.24
N ALA A 91 8.52 2.26 -5.41
CA ALA A 91 8.40 3.69 -5.61
C ALA A 91 7.16 4.06 -6.44
N ASP A 92 6.73 5.34 -6.33
CA ASP A 92 5.67 5.95 -7.15
C ASP A 92 4.33 5.19 -7.03
N ASN A 93 4.00 4.72 -5.81
CA ASN A 93 2.77 3.99 -5.54
C ASN A 93 1.70 4.92 -4.93
N GLU A 94 0.43 4.53 -5.12
CA GLU A 94 -0.75 5.25 -4.63
C GLU A 94 -1.60 4.33 -3.74
N PHE A 95 -1.73 4.69 -2.46
CA PHE A 95 -2.50 3.96 -1.44
C PHE A 95 -3.69 4.82 -0.98
N GLY A 96 -4.84 4.64 -1.60
CA GLY A 96 -6.04 5.46 -1.38
C GLY A 96 -6.53 6.16 -2.66
N PRO A 97 -7.54 7.06 -2.58
CA PRO A 97 -8.30 7.41 -1.37
C PRO A 97 -9.11 6.24 -0.81
N HIS A 98 -9.57 6.42 0.42
CA HIS A 98 -10.18 5.46 1.32
C HIS A 98 -9.17 4.53 2.02
N ALA A 99 -9.64 3.76 3.01
CA ALA A 99 -8.78 3.00 3.89
C ALA A 99 -8.09 1.84 3.16
N VAL A 100 -6.77 1.91 3.06
CA VAL A 100 -5.93 0.80 2.60
C VAL A 100 -5.19 0.22 3.79
N ALA A 101 -5.28 -1.11 3.99
CA ALA A 101 -4.55 -1.83 5.03
C ALA A 101 -3.64 -2.90 4.42
N LEU A 102 -2.34 -2.85 4.76
CA LEU A 102 -1.36 -3.87 4.45
C LEU A 102 -1.02 -4.60 5.75
N LEU A 103 -1.42 -5.88 5.88
CA LEU A 103 -1.39 -6.61 7.14
C LEU A 103 -0.43 -7.81 7.07
N ALA A 104 0.83 -7.58 7.43
CA ALA A 104 1.84 -8.61 7.62
C ALA A 104 2.16 -8.75 9.13
N ASN A 105 1.30 -9.46 9.86
CA ASN A 105 1.34 -9.55 11.32
C ASN A 105 1.58 -10.97 11.84
N ARG A 106 2.27 -11.79 11.04
CA ARG A 106 2.69 -13.15 11.39
C ARG A 106 3.89 -13.58 10.51
N PRO A 107 4.68 -14.57 10.90
CA PRO A 107 5.96 -14.90 10.24
C PRO A 107 5.84 -15.29 8.76
N ASP A 108 4.72 -15.88 8.35
CA ASP A 108 4.43 -16.30 6.98
C ASP A 108 3.79 -15.20 6.12
N ALA A 109 3.45 -14.05 6.71
CA ALA A 109 2.92 -12.91 5.98
C ALA A 109 4.07 -12.08 5.39
N VAL A 110 4.16 -12.07 4.06
CA VAL A 110 5.15 -11.30 3.31
C VAL A 110 4.43 -10.53 2.20
N ILE A 111 4.36 -9.22 2.34
CA ILE A 111 3.74 -8.35 1.34
C ILE A 111 4.86 -7.64 0.56
N ALA A 112 4.93 -7.91 -0.74
CA ALA A 112 5.86 -7.27 -1.65
C ALA A 112 5.10 -6.45 -2.70
N ILE A 113 5.31 -5.14 -2.69
CA ILE A 113 4.68 -4.20 -3.63
C ILE A 113 5.77 -3.57 -4.47
N GLY A 114 5.66 -3.68 -5.78
CA GLY A 114 6.56 -3.08 -6.76
C GLY A 114 6.37 -1.57 -6.85
N SER A 115 6.62 -1.01 -8.01
CA SER A 115 6.52 0.43 -8.27
C SER A 115 5.31 0.76 -9.15
N ARG A 116 4.77 1.98 -9.06
CA ARG A 116 3.61 2.46 -9.83
C ARG A 116 2.35 1.62 -9.61
N VAL A 117 2.23 0.97 -8.46
CA VAL A 117 1.05 0.20 -8.03
C VAL A 117 -0.02 1.15 -7.51
N ARG A 118 -1.29 0.82 -7.76
CA ARG A 118 -2.43 1.60 -7.26
C ARG A 118 -3.37 0.72 -6.45
N LEU A 119 -3.57 1.07 -5.20
CA LEU A 119 -4.57 0.50 -4.31
C LEU A 119 -5.62 1.56 -4.02
N ILE A 120 -6.76 1.51 -4.71
CA ILE A 120 -7.78 2.56 -4.65
C ILE A 120 -9.10 1.99 -4.17
N GLY A 121 -9.60 2.50 -3.07
CA GLY A 121 -10.81 2.03 -2.42
C GLY A 121 -10.52 1.46 -1.04
N ARG A 122 -11.45 0.68 -0.48
CA ARG A 122 -11.23 -0.04 0.77
C ARG A 122 -10.52 -1.37 0.45
N ILE A 123 -9.23 -1.42 0.72
CA ILE A 123 -8.40 -2.58 0.39
C ILE A 123 -7.77 -3.14 1.66
N ASP A 124 -8.03 -4.43 1.93
CA ASP A 124 -7.29 -5.20 2.93
C ASP A 124 -6.39 -6.20 2.21
N LEU A 125 -5.08 -5.98 2.25
CA LEU A 125 -4.07 -6.88 1.66
C LEU A 125 -3.33 -7.62 2.77
N ALA A 126 -3.32 -8.96 2.71
CA ALA A 126 -2.73 -9.78 3.76
C ALA A 126 -2.04 -11.05 3.22
N GLY A 127 -1.34 -11.74 4.12
CA GLY A 127 -0.68 -13.02 3.86
C GLY A 127 0.56 -12.86 2.97
N ALA A 128 0.89 -13.92 2.21
CA ALA A 128 1.99 -13.90 1.24
C ALA A 128 1.47 -13.33 -0.08
N SER A 129 1.55 -12.01 -0.24
CA SER A 129 1.00 -11.31 -1.40
C SER A 129 2.05 -10.52 -2.15
N THR A 130 2.04 -10.62 -3.48
CA THR A 130 2.96 -9.89 -4.36
C THR A 130 2.18 -9.08 -5.38
N LEU A 131 2.43 -7.78 -5.42
CA LEU A 131 1.89 -6.86 -6.40
C LEU A 131 3.06 -6.35 -7.25
N GLY A 132 3.18 -6.83 -8.47
CA GLY A 132 4.23 -6.40 -9.41
C GLY A 132 4.01 -4.97 -9.91
N ASP A 133 5.01 -4.40 -10.56
CA ASP A 133 5.00 -3.04 -11.06
C ASP A 133 3.72 -2.73 -11.87
N GLY A 134 3.14 -1.56 -11.66
CA GLY A 134 1.96 -1.09 -12.38
C GLY A 134 0.68 -1.86 -12.14
N SER A 135 0.67 -2.89 -11.28
CA SER A 135 -0.56 -3.63 -10.93
C SER A 135 -1.53 -2.78 -10.12
N GLN A 136 -2.80 -3.18 -10.08
CA GLN A 136 -3.83 -2.39 -9.41
C GLN A 136 -4.82 -3.28 -8.64
N ILE A 137 -5.29 -2.77 -7.50
CA ILE A 137 -6.48 -3.27 -6.80
C ILE A 137 -7.43 -2.09 -6.62
N LEU A 138 -8.65 -2.19 -7.19
CA LEU A 138 -9.59 -1.08 -7.31
C LEU A 138 -10.97 -1.48 -6.79
N GLY A 139 -11.43 -0.87 -5.70
CA GLY A 139 -12.77 -1.09 -5.17
C GLY A 139 -12.83 -1.40 -3.68
N ASP A 140 -13.65 -2.36 -3.27
CA ASP A 140 -13.81 -2.83 -1.88
C ASP A 140 -13.40 -4.31 -1.82
N ILE A 141 -12.09 -4.57 -1.63
CA ILE A 141 -11.51 -5.90 -1.85
C ILE A 141 -10.64 -6.33 -0.68
N THR A 142 -10.95 -7.51 -0.13
CA THR A 142 -10.04 -8.25 0.75
C THR A 142 -9.21 -9.21 -0.09
N ALA A 143 -7.91 -8.97 -0.20
CA ALA A 143 -6.96 -9.77 -0.97
C ALA A 143 -6.00 -10.52 -0.04
N VAL A 144 -5.94 -11.84 -0.15
CA VAL A 144 -5.10 -12.69 0.70
C VAL A 144 -4.33 -13.70 -0.14
N ASN A 145 -3.02 -13.75 0.01
CA ASN A 145 -2.15 -14.66 -0.75
C ASN A 145 -2.36 -14.52 -2.26
N VAL A 146 -2.29 -13.29 -2.76
CA VAL A 146 -2.48 -12.98 -4.19
C VAL A 146 -1.15 -12.64 -4.85
N ALA A 147 -1.01 -13.02 -6.13
CA ALA A 147 0.12 -12.63 -6.95
C ALA A 147 -0.39 -11.92 -8.22
N LEU A 148 -0.18 -10.60 -8.30
CA LEU A 148 -0.48 -9.81 -9.48
C LEU A 148 0.80 -9.56 -10.26
N VAL A 149 0.87 -10.10 -11.48
CA VAL A 149 2.07 -9.95 -12.32
C VAL A 149 2.21 -8.51 -12.79
N GLY A 150 3.41 -7.98 -12.65
CA GLY A 150 3.72 -6.61 -13.04
C GLY A 150 3.75 -6.39 -14.55
N GLY A 151 3.71 -5.12 -14.93
CA GLY A 151 3.78 -4.63 -16.30
C GLY A 151 3.97 -3.12 -16.35
N GLY A 152 3.54 -2.50 -17.42
CA GLY A 152 3.43 -1.06 -17.55
C GLY A 152 2.44 -0.46 -16.53
N SER A 153 2.54 0.83 -16.29
CA SER A 153 1.59 1.55 -15.43
C SER A 153 0.19 1.60 -16.07
N HIS A 154 -0.80 2.03 -15.29
CA HIS A 154 -2.15 2.27 -15.81
C HIS A 154 -2.23 3.29 -16.97
N ARG A 155 -1.15 4.05 -17.19
CA ARG A 155 -1.02 5.03 -18.28
C ARG A 155 -0.36 4.46 -19.54
N ASP A 156 0.10 3.22 -19.50
CA ASP A 156 0.68 2.57 -20.68
C ASP A 156 -0.37 2.57 -21.81
N PRO A 157 -0.01 2.98 -23.03
CA PRO A 157 -0.95 3.05 -24.14
C PRO A 157 -1.49 1.67 -24.55
N ASP A 158 -0.70 0.60 -24.41
CA ASP A 158 -1.17 -0.76 -24.62
C ASP A 158 -1.71 -1.37 -23.32
N PRO A 159 -3.04 -1.51 -23.17
CA PRO A 159 -3.64 -2.05 -21.94
C PRO A 159 -3.18 -3.49 -21.61
N ASP A 160 -2.82 -4.28 -22.62
CA ASP A 160 -2.39 -5.66 -22.42
C ASP A 160 -0.92 -5.76 -21.96
N GLN A 161 -0.18 -4.63 -21.95
CA GLN A 161 1.15 -4.54 -21.34
C GLN A 161 1.11 -4.00 -19.91
N ARG A 162 -0.02 -3.53 -19.41
CA ARG A 162 -0.17 -3.02 -18.04
C ARG A 162 -0.07 -4.14 -17.02
N GLY A 163 0.28 -3.81 -15.78
CA GLY A 163 0.21 -4.73 -14.65
C GLY A 163 -1.20 -5.29 -14.45
N ALA A 164 -1.30 -6.45 -13.81
CA ALA A 164 -2.55 -7.14 -13.54
C ALA A 164 -3.50 -6.30 -12.67
N VAL A 165 -4.83 -6.45 -12.85
CA VAL A 165 -5.85 -5.66 -12.16
C VAL A 165 -6.89 -6.54 -11.47
N LEU A 166 -7.11 -6.32 -10.18
CA LEU A 166 -8.32 -6.74 -9.47
C LEU A 166 -9.24 -5.52 -9.35
N LYS A 167 -10.49 -5.64 -9.76
CA LYS A 167 -11.48 -4.57 -9.71
C LYS A 167 -12.82 -5.09 -9.19
N GLY A 168 -13.56 -4.24 -8.46
CA GLY A 168 -14.90 -4.58 -7.98
C GLY A 168 -14.98 -4.67 -6.46
N ARG A 169 -15.69 -5.65 -5.93
CA ARG A 169 -15.86 -5.84 -4.48
C ARG A 169 -15.88 -7.31 -4.10
N GLY A 170 -15.37 -7.64 -2.92
CA GLY A 170 -15.41 -8.99 -2.37
C GLY A 170 -14.05 -9.54 -1.97
N ARG A 171 -13.83 -10.84 -2.18
CA ARG A 171 -12.64 -11.54 -1.70
C ARG A 171 -11.85 -12.20 -2.83
N ALA A 172 -10.58 -11.83 -2.92
CA ALA A 172 -9.57 -12.51 -3.74
C ALA A 172 -8.64 -13.31 -2.83
N SER A 173 -8.53 -14.62 -3.01
CA SER A 173 -7.71 -15.47 -2.15
C SER A 173 -6.98 -16.54 -2.96
N GLY A 174 -5.66 -16.65 -2.77
CA GLY A 174 -4.85 -17.70 -3.36
C GLY A 174 -4.80 -17.66 -4.89
N LEU A 175 -4.98 -16.48 -5.51
CA LEU A 175 -5.00 -16.35 -6.97
C LEU A 175 -3.74 -15.68 -7.51
N THR A 176 -3.39 -16.08 -8.73
CA THR A 176 -2.37 -15.42 -9.54
C THR A 176 -3.01 -14.85 -10.80
N LEU A 177 -2.73 -13.58 -11.11
CA LEU A 177 -3.27 -12.91 -12.29
C LEU A 177 -2.12 -12.40 -13.17
N ALA A 178 -2.16 -12.76 -14.45
CA ALA A 178 -1.13 -12.41 -15.41
C ALA A 178 -1.18 -10.93 -15.83
N ARG A 179 -0.07 -10.41 -16.32
CA ARG A 179 0.03 -9.08 -16.92
C ARG A 179 -1.04 -8.90 -18.03
N GLY A 180 -1.56 -7.70 -18.16
CA GLY A 180 -2.57 -7.36 -19.15
C GLY A 180 -3.97 -7.92 -18.87
N HIS A 181 -4.14 -8.62 -17.75
CA HIS A 181 -5.42 -9.23 -17.40
C HIS A 181 -6.10 -8.47 -16.25
N VAL A 182 -7.42 -8.58 -16.20
CA VAL A 182 -8.28 -8.03 -15.18
C VAL A 182 -9.30 -9.07 -14.72
N ILE A 183 -9.57 -9.08 -13.43
CA ILE A 183 -10.77 -9.69 -12.87
C ILE A 183 -11.66 -8.57 -12.34
N ASN A 184 -12.85 -8.41 -12.94
CA ASN A 184 -13.88 -7.51 -12.44
C ASN A 184 -14.90 -8.35 -11.66
N GLY A 185 -14.69 -8.48 -10.35
CA GLY A 185 -15.41 -9.42 -9.49
C GLY A 185 -16.45 -8.76 -8.58
N ASP A 186 -17.48 -9.53 -8.27
CA ASP A 186 -18.45 -9.25 -7.19
C ASP A 186 -18.60 -10.52 -6.34
N GLY A 187 -18.15 -10.47 -5.08
CA GLY A 187 -18.11 -11.61 -4.18
C GLY A 187 -16.79 -12.39 -4.23
N HIS A 188 -16.77 -13.60 -4.80
CA HIS A 188 -15.57 -14.45 -4.85
C HIS A 188 -14.82 -14.32 -6.17
N PHE A 189 -13.64 -13.72 -6.14
CA PHE A 189 -12.82 -13.49 -7.33
C PHE A 189 -12.31 -14.77 -7.99
N ALA A 190 -12.17 -15.87 -7.25
CA ALA A 190 -11.73 -17.15 -7.80
C ALA A 190 -12.72 -17.76 -8.84
N THR A 191 -13.97 -17.33 -8.84
CA THR A 191 -15.01 -17.79 -9.76
C THR A 191 -15.37 -16.75 -10.83
N ALA A 192 -14.77 -15.57 -10.77
CA ALA A 192 -15.00 -14.50 -11.73
C ALA A 192 -14.17 -14.71 -13.00
N ALA A 193 -14.64 -14.18 -14.11
CA ALA A 193 -13.95 -14.26 -15.39
C ALA A 193 -12.62 -13.50 -15.36
N VAL A 194 -11.61 -14.07 -15.98
CA VAL A 194 -10.33 -13.40 -16.28
C VAL A 194 -10.43 -12.86 -17.69
N GLU A 195 -10.28 -11.56 -17.86
CA GLU A 195 -10.43 -10.86 -19.13
C GLU A 195 -9.17 -10.09 -19.48
N ALA A 196 -8.91 -9.84 -20.76
CA ALA A 196 -7.86 -8.93 -21.19
C ALA A 196 -8.26 -7.48 -20.88
N GLN A 197 -7.31 -6.65 -20.48
CA GLN A 197 -7.60 -5.23 -20.21
C GLN A 197 -8.05 -4.45 -21.45
N SER A 198 -7.66 -4.90 -22.65
CA SER A 198 -8.12 -4.34 -23.92
C SER A 198 -9.65 -4.44 -24.14
N VAL A 199 -10.34 -5.33 -23.44
CA VAL A 199 -11.82 -5.40 -23.43
C VAL A 199 -12.43 -4.12 -22.84
N TYR A 200 -11.79 -3.55 -21.83
CA TYR A 200 -12.25 -2.32 -21.14
C TYR A 200 -11.63 -1.04 -21.69
N HIS A 201 -10.46 -1.15 -22.29
CA HIS A 201 -9.67 -0.06 -22.82
C HIS A 201 -9.22 -0.40 -24.24
N PRO A 202 -10.08 -0.22 -25.27
CA PRO A 202 -9.69 -0.50 -26.65
C PRO A 202 -8.43 0.26 -27.04
N ARG A 203 -7.54 -0.40 -27.80
CA ARG A 203 -6.35 0.26 -28.33
C ARG A 203 -6.78 1.44 -29.21
N PRO A 204 -6.03 2.57 -29.17
CA PRO A 204 -6.25 3.63 -30.15
C PRO A 204 -6.18 3.06 -31.57
N ALA A 205 -7.13 3.45 -32.42
CA ALA A 205 -7.03 3.14 -33.84
C ALA A 205 -5.75 3.77 -34.38
N GLY A 206 -4.84 2.96 -34.93
CA GLY A 206 -3.60 3.38 -35.54
C GLY A 206 -3.83 4.20 -36.82
#